data_e62d0ad3bb8bf0cda1a431ac3bb3bac5
#
_entry.id   e62d0ad3bb8bf0cda1a431ac3bb3bac5
#
_cell.length_a   1.000
_cell.length_b   1.000
_cell.length_c   1.000
_cell.angle_alpha   90.00
_cell.angle_beta   90.00
_cell.angle_gamma   90.00
#
_symmetry.space_group_name_H-M   'P 1'
#
loop_
_entity.id
_entity.type
_entity.pdbx_description
1 polymer ?
#
loop_
_entity_poly.entity_id
_entity_poly.type
_entity_poly.pdbx_seq_one_letter_code
_entity_poly.pdbx_strand_id
1 'polypeptide(L)'
;MLAAVEPFALSALKYGLLALLFLFVWRSMRWVVRGLNVDRTPPGVATGGAPASDSPARPSMLMVSSDGQKPRSVRLDASTTIGRSVECELRLDDTFVSQQHARIFDRSGNWYVEDLGSTNGTFVNEQKLVAPAMLTPGDKIRVGRTLVELRR
;
A
#
# COMPACT_ATOMS: atom_id res chain seq x y z
N MET A 1 21.47 -7.84 52.07
CA MET A 1 21.40 -8.98 51.14
C MET A 1 21.07 -8.43 49.77
N LEU A 2 22.11 -8.09 48.99
CA LEU A 2 21.92 -7.75 47.56
C LEU A 2 21.82 -9.08 46.80
N ALA A 3 20.62 -9.41 46.32
CA ALA A 3 20.39 -10.55 45.45
C ALA A 3 21.30 -10.41 44.23
N ALA A 4 22.17 -11.38 44.03
CA ALA A 4 22.96 -11.50 42.81
C ALA A 4 21.96 -11.59 41.62
N VAL A 5 21.88 -10.54 40.84
CA VAL A 5 21.13 -10.57 39.61
C VAL A 5 21.84 -11.60 38.74
N GLU A 6 21.18 -12.74 38.54
CA GLU A 6 21.66 -13.87 37.75
C GLU A 6 22.23 -13.36 36.42
N PRO A 7 23.45 -13.75 36.03
CA PRO A 7 24.07 -13.31 34.76
C PRO A 7 23.20 -13.60 33.53
N PHE A 8 22.29 -14.55 33.65
CA PHE A 8 21.27 -14.87 32.66
C PHE A 8 20.27 -13.72 32.42
N ALA A 9 19.82 -13.02 33.48
CA ALA A 9 18.86 -11.93 33.34
C ALA A 9 19.47 -10.74 32.62
N LEU A 10 20.72 -10.40 32.87
CA LEU A 10 21.46 -9.35 32.19
C LEU A 10 21.72 -9.71 30.73
N SER A 11 22.02 -10.97 30.42
CA SER A 11 22.22 -11.45 29.05
C SER A 11 20.91 -11.43 28.28
N ALA A 12 19.80 -11.88 28.86
CA ALA A 12 18.48 -11.84 28.25
C ALA A 12 18.03 -10.42 27.95
N LEU A 13 18.26 -9.46 28.86
CA LEU A 13 17.95 -8.04 28.67
C LEU A 13 18.78 -7.45 27.51
N LYS A 14 20.08 -7.76 27.45
CA LYS A 14 21.01 -7.32 26.42
C LYS A 14 20.55 -7.79 25.01
N TYR A 15 20.26 -9.06 24.87
CA TYR A 15 19.84 -9.62 23.59
C TYR A 15 18.42 -9.19 23.20
N GLY A 16 17.52 -9.02 24.19
CA GLY A 16 16.18 -8.48 23.96
C GLY A 16 16.21 -7.05 23.43
N LEU A 17 17.07 -6.19 24.03
CA LEU A 17 17.26 -4.81 23.58
C LEU A 17 17.89 -4.76 22.18
N LEU A 18 18.88 -5.62 21.89
CA LEU A 18 19.51 -5.73 20.58
C LEU A 18 18.50 -6.17 19.49
N ALA A 19 17.65 -7.14 19.79
CA ALA A 19 16.61 -7.62 18.89
C ALA A 19 15.57 -6.52 18.59
N LEU A 20 15.16 -5.76 19.61
CA LEU A 20 14.23 -4.65 19.49
C LEU A 20 14.83 -3.51 18.66
N LEU A 21 16.10 -3.19 18.88
CA LEU A 21 16.83 -2.17 18.11
C LEU A 21 17.00 -2.62 16.64
N PHE A 22 17.30 -3.90 16.41
CA PHE A 22 17.42 -4.45 15.07
C PHE A 22 16.07 -4.43 14.33
N LEU A 23 14.98 -4.79 15.00
CA LEU A 23 13.61 -4.69 14.48
C LEU A 23 13.25 -3.24 14.14
N PHE A 24 13.59 -2.30 15.00
CA PHE A 24 13.35 -0.87 14.79
C PHE A 24 14.14 -0.35 13.58
N VAL A 25 15.44 -0.66 13.50
CA VAL A 25 16.29 -0.26 12.37
C VAL A 25 15.81 -0.90 11.07
N TRP A 26 15.47 -2.18 11.09
CA TRP A 26 14.92 -2.87 9.91
C TRP A 26 13.61 -2.27 9.42
N ARG A 27 12.72 -1.93 10.39
CA ARG A 27 11.46 -1.26 10.07
C ARG A 27 11.70 0.15 9.53
N SER A 28 12.63 0.93 10.10
CA SER A 28 13.01 2.27 9.63
C SER A 28 13.66 2.23 8.25
N MET A 29 14.59 1.29 8.04
CA MET A 29 15.26 1.09 6.74
C MET A 29 14.26 0.75 5.64
N ARG A 30 13.24 -0.04 5.96
CA ARG A 30 12.15 -0.38 5.04
C ARG A 30 11.31 0.84 4.63
N TRP A 31 11.17 1.82 5.51
CA TRP A 31 10.52 3.11 5.22
C TRP A 31 11.38 4.00 4.31
N VAL A 32 12.68 4.08 4.61
CA VAL A 32 13.64 4.90 3.83
C VAL A 32 13.82 4.35 2.41
N VAL A 33 13.96 3.04 2.26
CA VAL A 33 14.12 2.41 0.93
C VAL A 33 12.85 2.57 0.08
N ARG A 34 11.67 2.62 0.69
CA ARG A 34 10.41 2.88 -0.03
C ARG A 34 10.27 4.34 -0.47
N GLY A 35 10.86 5.30 0.28
CA GLY A 35 10.88 6.73 -0.11
C GLY A 35 11.92 7.07 -1.18
N LEU A 36 12.86 6.19 -1.47
CA LEU A 36 13.92 6.42 -2.46
C LEU A 36 13.61 5.88 -3.86
N ASN A 37 12.43 5.31 -4.08
CA ASN A 37 11.91 5.12 -5.44
C ASN A 37 11.31 6.43 -5.98
N VAL A 38 12.04 7.53 -5.79
CA VAL A 38 11.84 8.76 -6.56
C VAL A 38 12.20 8.43 -8.01
N ASP A 39 11.22 8.64 -8.86
CA ASP A 39 11.31 8.63 -10.31
C ASP A 39 12.70 8.95 -10.84
N ARG A 40 13.41 7.93 -11.30
CA ARG A 40 14.46 8.13 -12.28
C ARG A 40 13.80 8.30 -13.64
N THR A 41 13.17 9.45 -13.82
CA THR A 41 12.91 9.97 -15.16
C THR A 41 14.24 10.51 -15.68
N PRO A 42 14.82 10.01 -16.75
CA PRO A 42 15.94 10.67 -17.39
C PRO A 42 15.46 12.02 -17.94
N PRO A 43 16.25 13.10 -17.81
CA PRO A 43 15.89 14.38 -18.41
C PRO A 43 16.08 14.28 -19.92
N GLY A 44 15.02 14.28 -20.66
CA GLY A 44 15.06 14.20 -22.11
C GLY A 44 13.80 14.72 -22.78
N VAL A 45 13.83 16.00 -23.15
CA VAL A 45 13.16 16.63 -24.30
C VAL A 45 11.65 16.79 -24.23
N ALA A 46 11.27 18.03 -23.89
CA ALA A 46 10.00 18.61 -24.28
C ALA A 46 9.92 18.72 -25.82
N THR A 47 8.88 18.16 -26.43
CA THR A 47 8.29 18.71 -27.67
C THR A 47 6.91 18.11 -27.93
N GLY A 48 5.93 18.98 -28.11
CA GLY A 48 4.86 18.78 -29.06
C GLY A 48 3.64 17.99 -28.57
N GLY A 49 2.51 18.69 -28.54
CA GLY A 49 1.19 18.12 -28.34
C GLY A 49 0.99 16.84 -29.12
N ALA A 50 0.59 15.79 -28.41
CA ALA A 50 0.13 14.56 -29.04
C ALA A 50 -1.40 14.53 -28.98
N PRO A 51 -2.06 14.13 -30.09
CA PRO A 51 -3.51 13.97 -30.14
C PRO A 51 -3.92 12.84 -29.19
N ALA A 52 -5.14 12.96 -28.65
CA ALA A 52 -5.79 11.93 -27.88
C ALA A 52 -5.69 10.59 -28.63
N SER A 53 -4.81 9.71 -28.18
CA SER A 53 -4.75 8.36 -28.70
C SER A 53 -5.94 7.59 -28.14
N ASP A 54 -6.74 7.01 -29.02
CA ASP A 54 -7.71 5.96 -28.77
C ASP A 54 -7.00 4.72 -28.17
N SER A 55 -6.64 4.82 -26.91
CA SER A 55 -6.23 3.65 -26.14
C SER A 55 -7.50 2.89 -25.75
N PRO A 56 -7.51 1.55 -25.82
CA PRO A 56 -8.66 0.75 -25.38
C PRO A 56 -9.06 1.19 -23.98
N ALA A 57 -10.36 1.44 -23.79
CA ALA A 57 -10.94 2.04 -22.59
C ALA A 57 -10.34 1.41 -21.32
N ARG A 58 -9.45 2.15 -20.68
CA ARG A 58 -8.76 1.71 -19.46
C ARG A 58 -9.80 1.58 -18.34
N PRO A 59 -9.72 0.57 -17.49
CA PRO A 59 -10.51 0.55 -16.29
C PRO A 59 -10.21 1.82 -15.50
N SER A 60 -11.23 2.61 -15.25
CA SER A 60 -11.05 3.94 -14.65
C SER A 60 -11.89 4.13 -13.39
N MET A 61 -12.52 3.07 -12.90
CA MET A 61 -13.41 3.11 -11.75
C MET A 61 -13.12 1.99 -10.76
N LEU A 62 -13.21 2.33 -9.48
CA LEU A 62 -13.21 1.39 -8.38
C LEU A 62 -14.63 1.29 -7.81
N MET A 63 -15.15 0.09 -7.72
CA MET A 63 -16.35 -0.19 -6.94
C MET A 63 -15.92 -0.52 -5.51
N VAL A 64 -16.29 0.30 -4.56
CA VAL A 64 -15.96 0.14 -3.14
C VAL A 64 -17.17 -0.42 -2.42
N SER A 65 -17.02 -1.59 -1.81
CA SER A 65 -18.03 -2.26 -0.98
C SER A 65 -17.47 -2.42 0.43
N SER A 66 -18.06 -1.73 1.39
CA SER A 66 -17.75 -1.89 2.82
C SER A 66 -18.92 -2.53 3.53
N ASP A 67 -18.63 -3.27 4.60
CA ASP A 67 -19.65 -3.95 5.42
C ASP A 67 -20.65 -2.90 5.97
N GLY A 68 -21.93 -3.09 5.70
CA GLY A 68 -23.03 -2.20 6.13
C GLY A 68 -23.16 -0.88 5.35
N GLN A 69 -22.36 -0.61 4.32
CA GLN A 69 -22.48 0.58 3.49
C GLN A 69 -22.93 0.24 2.07
N LYS A 70 -23.65 1.18 1.43
CA LYS A 70 -24.01 1.04 0.01
C LYS A 70 -22.74 1.08 -0.84
N PRO A 71 -22.60 0.20 -1.83
CA PRO A 71 -21.49 0.25 -2.78
C PRO A 71 -21.39 1.62 -3.45
N ARG A 72 -20.18 2.15 -3.53
CA ARG A 72 -19.90 3.43 -4.21
C ARG A 72 -18.84 3.25 -5.29
N SER A 73 -18.98 4.01 -6.38
CA SER A 73 -17.97 4.06 -7.43
C SER A 73 -17.05 5.26 -7.20
N VAL A 74 -15.76 5.03 -7.33
CA VAL A 74 -14.72 6.07 -7.24
C VAL A 74 -13.89 6.03 -8.50
N ARG A 75 -13.68 7.19 -9.12
CA ARG A 75 -12.83 7.30 -10.30
C ARG A 75 -11.37 7.09 -9.91
N LEU A 76 -10.64 6.36 -10.73
CA LEU A 76 -9.19 6.19 -10.59
C LEU A 76 -8.46 7.36 -11.25
N ASP A 77 -7.58 7.97 -10.49
CA ASP A 77 -6.55 8.87 -11.02
C ASP A 77 -5.26 8.07 -11.28
N ALA A 78 -4.26 8.70 -11.91
CA ALA A 78 -2.99 8.07 -12.25
C ALA A 78 -2.32 7.36 -11.04
N SER A 79 -2.59 7.85 -9.83
CA SER A 79 -2.21 7.23 -8.56
C SER A 79 -3.31 7.50 -7.55
N THR A 80 -3.81 6.47 -6.89
CA THR A 80 -4.87 6.54 -5.88
C THR A 80 -4.42 5.83 -4.62
N THR A 81 -4.19 6.58 -3.54
CA THR A 81 -3.83 6.03 -2.23
C THR A 81 -5.09 5.65 -1.47
N ILE A 82 -5.09 4.48 -0.88
CA ILE A 82 -6.19 3.90 -0.10
C ILE A 82 -5.77 3.85 1.35
N GLY A 83 -6.57 4.40 2.25
CA GLY A 83 -6.27 4.39 3.66
C GLY A 83 -7.34 5.06 4.52
N ARG A 84 -7.07 5.14 5.83
CA ARG A 84 -7.97 5.78 6.79
C ARG A 84 -7.70 7.28 6.94
N SER A 85 -6.52 7.75 6.52
CA SER A 85 -6.18 9.18 6.56
C SER A 85 -7.09 10.00 5.67
N VAL A 86 -7.33 11.25 6.08
CA VAL A 86 -8.02 12.25 5.27
C VAL A 86 -7.21 12.67 4.03
N GLU A 87 -5.93 12.37 4.03
CA GLU A 87 -5.01 12.66 2.91
C GLU A 87 -5.07 11.60 1.80
N CYS A 88 -5.79 10.48 2.03
CA CYS A 88 -5.95 9.44 1.01
C CYS A 88 -7.06 9.80 0.04
N GLU A 89 -6.81 9.63 -1.26
CA GLU A 89 -7.80 9.83 -2.32
C GLU A 89 -9.00 8.88 -2.16
N LEU A 90 -8.74 7.65 -1.74
CA LEU A 90 -9.79 6.71 -1.33
C LEU A 90 -9.73 6.50 0.18
N ARG A 91 -10.44 7.37 0.90
CA ARG A 91 -10.59 7.21 2.34
C ARG A 91 -11.58 6.09 2.68
N LEU A 92 -11.14 5.18 3.54
CA LEU A 92 -11.93 4.09 4.10
C LEU A 92 -12.07 4.28 5.62
N ASP A 93 -13.30 4.36 6.09
CA ASP A 93 -13.60 4.47 7.53
C ASP A 93 -13.71 3.06 8.13
N ASP A 94 -12.56 2.39 8.23
CA ASP A 94 -12.42 1.04 8.75
C ASP A 94 -11.22 0.98 9.70
N THR A 95 -11.44 0.51 10.92
CA THR A 95 -10.41 0.38 11.96
C THR A 95 -9.30 -0.60 11.61
N PHE A 96 -9.57 -1.54 10.70
CA PHE A 96 -8.58 -2.51 10.19
C PHE A 96 -7.73 -1.96 9.06
N VAL A 97 -8.00 -0.73 8.61
CA VAL A 97 -7.25 -0.05 7.55
C VAL A 97 -6.21 0.88 8.18
N SER A 98 -4.97 0.81 7.72
CA SER A 98 -3.88 1.70 8.13
C SER A 98 -4.11 3.12 7.61
N GLN A 99 -3.41 4.13 8.17
CA GLN A 99 -3.49 5.53 7.73
C GLN A 99 -3.26 5.65 6.21
N GLN A 100 -2.17 5.08 5.72
CA GLN A 100 -1.92 4.77 4.32
C GLN A 100 -1.76 3.25 4.24
N HIS A 101 -2.64 2.58 3.51
CA HIS A 101 -2.73 1.13 3.52
C HIS A 101 -2.18 0.52 2.23
N ALA A 102 -2.70 0.97 1.11
CA ALA A 102 -2.33 0.49 -0.22
C ALA A 102 -2.34 1.64 -1.22
N ARG A 103 -1.74 1.44 -2.37
CA ARG A 103 -1.78 2.36 -3.50
C ARG A 103 -2.10 1.62 -4.78
N ILE A 104 -3.03 2.16 -5.57
CA ILE A 104 -3.28 1.74 -6.95
C ILE A 104 -2.68 2.79 -7.85
N PHE A 105 -1.90 2.39 -8.85
CA PHE A 105 -1.22 3.31 -9.76
C PHE A 105 -1.13 2.76 -11.18
N ASP A 106 -1.12 3.68 -12.15
CA ASP A 106 -0.87 3.35 -13.57
C ASP A 106 0.64 3.24 -13.81
N ARG A 107 1.06 2.18 -14.48
CA ARG A 107 2.40 2.02 -15.01
C ARG A 107 2.32 1.54 -16.45
N SER A 108 2.69 2.41 -17.38
CA SER A 108 2.68 2.11 -18.82
C SER A 108 1.33 1.60 -19.34
N GLY A 109 0.23 2.17 -18.82
CA GLY A 109 -1.12 1.82 -19.24
C GLY A 109 -1.73 0.61 -18.55
N ASN A 110 -1.06 0.05 -17.55
CA ASN A 110 -1.57 -1.04 -16.74
C ASN A 110 -1.71 -0.60 -15.28
N TRP A 111 -2.78 -1.04 -14.64
CA TRP A 111 -3.01 -0.77 -13.23
C TRP A 111 -2.24 -1.76 -12.36
N TYR A 112 -1.63 -1.24 -11.32
CA TYR A 112 -0.94 -2.01 -10.30
C TYR A 112 -1.45 -1.63 -8.93
N VAL A 113 -1.40 -2.58 -8.01
CA VAL A 113 -1.63 -2.34 -6.59
C VAL A 113 -0.39 -2.72 -5.80
N GLU A 114 -0.07 -1.91 -4.79
CA GLU A 114 0.98 -2.22 -3.81
C GLU A 114 0.50 -1.98 -2.39
N ASP A 115 1.00 -2.78 -1.46
CA ASP A 115 0.80 -2.59 -0.03
C ASP A 115 1.83 -1.60 0.51
N LEU A 116 1.39 -0.55 1.18
CA LEU A 116 2.27 0.49 1.74
C LEU A 116 2.80 0.14 3.15
N GLY A 117 2.87 -1.13 3.48
CA GLY A 117 3.29 -1.62 4.79
C GLY A 117 2.16 -1.59 5.80
N SER A 118 0.98 -1.96 5.35
CA SER A 118 -0.20 -2.02 6.19
C SER A 118 -0.06 -3.02 7.34
N THR A 119 -0.79 -2.79 8.41
CA THR A 119 -0.77 -3.65 9.59
C THR A 119 -1.40 -5.02 9.29
N ASN A 120 -2.53 -5.03 8.58
CA ASN A 120 -3.30 -6.24 8.32
C ASN A 120 -3.02 -6.86 6.94
N GLY A 121 -2.30 -6.16 6.07
CA GLY A 121 -2.00 -6.60 4.71
C GLY A 121 -3.11 -6.28 3.72
N THR A 122 -2.72 -6.20 2.45
CA THR A 122 -3.59 -6.08 1.29
C THR A 122 -3.72 -7.44 0.62
N PHE A 123 -4.88 -7.77 0.11
CA PHE A 123 -5.14 -9.03 -0.57
C PHE A 123 -5.74 -8.77 -1.96
N VAL A 124 -5.29 -9.49 -2.96
CA VAL A 124 -5.85 -9.47 -4.31
C VAL A 124 -6.40 -10.86 -4.62
N ASN A 125 -7.70 -10.96 -4.91
CA ASN A 125 -8.39 -12.23 -5.13
C ASN A 125 -8.11 -13.25 -4.01
N GLU A 126 -8.19 -12.80 -2.75
CA GLU A 126 -7.92 -13.55 -1.51
C GLU A 126 -6.45 -13.96 -1.30
N GLN A 127 -5.54 -13.63 -2.20
CA GLN A 127 -4.12 -13.86 -2.02
C GLN A 127 -3.43 -12.63 -1.43
N LYS A 128 -2.64 -12.84 -0.38
CA LYS A 128 -1.92 -11.75 0.28
C LYS A 128 -0.86 -11.15 -0.63
N LEU A 129 -0.92 -9.84 -0.78
CA LEU A 129 0.03 -9.08 -1.59
C LEU A 129 1.39 -8.97 -0.87
N VAL A 130 2.43 -9.51 -1.48
CA VAL A 130 3.81 -9.43 -0.96
C VAL A 130 4.70 -8.51 -1.79
N ALA A 131 4.29 -8.22 -3.02
CA ALA A 131 4.94 -7.32 -3.97
C ALA A 131 3.86 -6.66 -4.83
N PRO A 132 4.17 -5.54 -5.55
CA PRO A 132 3.23 -4.94 -6.46
C PRO A 132 2.69 -5.93 -7.49
N ALA A 133 1.37 -6.00 -7.65
CA ALA A 133 0.70 -6.89 -8.58
C ALA A 133 -0.08 -6.09 -9.63
N MET A 134 -0.07 -6.57 -10.86
CA MET A 134 -0.88 -6.03 -11.94
C MET A 134 -2.35 -6.39 -11.70
N LEU A 135 -3.22 -5.41 -11.93
CA LEU A 135 -4.67 -5.55 -11.81
C LEU A 135 -5.33 -5.65 -13.18
N THR A 136 -6.32 -6.50 -13.26
CA THR A 136 -7.22 -6.62 -14.39
C THR A 136 -8.66 -6.24 -14.00
N PRO A 137 -9.50 -5.79 -14.94
CA PRO A 137 -10.91 -5.53 -14.65
C PRO A 137 -11.59 -6.78 -14.05
N GLY A 138 -12.28 -6.61 -12.94
CA GLY A 138 -12.90 -7.68 -12.17
C GLY A 138 -12.08 -8.16 -10.98
N ASP A 139 -10.79 -7.76 -10.87
CA ASP A 139 -9.98 -8.12 -9.70
C ASP A 139 -10.53 -7.45 -8.43
N LYS A 140 -10.55 -8.24 -7.38
CA LYS A 140 -11.05 -7.85 -6.05
C LYS A 140 -9.87 -7.63 -5.11
N ILE A 141 -9.78 -6.41 -4.60
CA ILE A 141 -8.75 -5.99 -3.65
C ILE A 141 -9.42 -5.86 -2.29
N ARG A 142 -8.97 -6.64 -1.31
CA ARG A 142 -9.46 -6.53 0.07
C ARG A 142 -8.47 -5.74 0.91
N VAL A 143 -8.98 -4.68 1.52
CA VAL A 143 -8.26 -3.75 2.39
C VAL A 143 -9.04 -3.65 3.70
N GLY A 144 -8.53 -4.27 4.77
CA GLY A 144 -9.30 -4.45 5.99
C GLY A 144 -10.55 -5.29 5.74
N ARG A 145 -11.72 -4.72 6.05
CA ARG A 145 -13.05 -5.33 5.77
C ARG A 145 -13.66 -4.83 4.46
N THR A 146 -13.02 -3.85 3.82
CA THR A 146 -13.52 -3.25 2.59
C THR A 146 -13.03 -4.02 1.39
N LEU A 147 -13.95 -4.29 0.47
CA LEU A 147 -13.66 -4.88 -0.83
C LEU A 147 -13.70 -3.79 -1.90
N VAL A 148 -12.65 -3.70 -2.69
CA VAL A 148 -12.52 -2.76 -3.80
C VAL A 148 -12.35 -3.58 -5.08
N GLU A 149 -13.22 -3.36 -6.06
CA GLU A 149 -13.20 -4.07 -7.34
C GLU A 149 -12.84 -3.09 -8.46
N LEU A 150 -11.86 -3.47 -9.29
CA LEU A 150 -11.49 -2.70 -10.46
C LEU A 150 -12.51 -2.92 -11.58
N ARG A 151 -13.13 -1.85 -12.08
CA ARG A 151 -14.10 -1.89 -13.18
C ARG A 151 -13.70 -0.98 -14.34
N ARG A 152 -14.21 -1.31 -15.50
CA ARG A 152 -14.11 -0.45 -16.70
C ARG A 152 -15.08 0.71 -16.62
#